data_c8ff2315fd0226f9ad44edfb71eb0562
#
_entry.id   c8ff2315fd0226f9ad44edfb71eb0562
#
_cell.length_a   1.000
_cell.length_b   1.000
_cell.length_c   1.000
_cell.angle_alpha   90.00
_cell.angle_beta   90.00
_cell.angle_gamma   90.00
#
_symmetry.space_group_name_H-M   'P 1'
#
loop_
_entity.id
_entity.type
_entity.pdbx_description
1 polymer ?
#
loop_
_entity_poly.entity_id
_entity_poly.type
_entity_poly.pdbx_seq_one_letter_code
_entity_poly.pdbx_strand_id
1 'polypeptide(L)'
;MGEILEIPSAEIINYLSNNKEAVLIDVRTKEEWETIGKPNGEELGMPTFFISYQIGKERVLNKEFDKEFSNLNISPSKTILFICRSGIRSLHAAEVISRLGYETVNILGGFEGSAASGDAGWKENGLPCT
;
A
#
# COMPACT_ATOMS: atom_id res chain seq x y z
N MET A 1 3.34 21.01 -2.84
CA MET A 1 2.94 19.82 -2.15
C MET A 1 1.57 19.37 -2.61
N GLY A 2 1.49 18.31 -3.32
CA GLY A 2 0.22 17.84 -3.83
C GLY A 2 -0.52 16.95 -2.84
N GLU A 3 -1.78 16.75 -3.11
CA GLU A 3 -2.55 15.75 -2.41
C GLU A 3 -2.12 14.38 -2.86
N ILE A 4 -2.30 13.40 -1.98
CA ILE A 4 -2.00 12.02 -2.33
C ILE A 4 -3.09 11.51 -3.26
N LEU A 5 -2.70 10.96 -4.39
CA LEU A 5 -3.64 10.32 -5.30
C LEU A 5 -4.19 9.07 -4.64
N GLU A 6 -5.51 8.89 -4.70
CA GLU A 6 -6.15 7.70 -4.14
C GLU A 6 -6.87 6.95 -5.26
N ILE A 7 -6.62 5.64 -5.35
CA ILE A 7 -7.15 4.81 -6.41
C ILE A 7 -7.81 3.57 -5.79
N PRO A 8 -9.08 3.30 -6.11
CA PRO A 8 -9.71 2.06 -5.64
C PRO A 8 -9.03 0.84 -6.26
N SER A 9 -9.01 -0.27 -5.53
CA SER A 9 -8.36 -1.49 -6.05
C SER A 9 -9.00 -1.97 -7.33
N ALA A 10 -10.28 -1.67 -7.56
CA ALA A 10 -10.95 -2.05 -8.80
C ALA A 10 -10.30 -1.42 -10.03
N GLU A 11 -9.55 -0.33 -9.86
CA GLU A 11 -8.92 0.38 -10.98
C GLU A 11 -7.44 0.15 -11.09
N ILE A 12 -6.88 -0.72 -10.25
CA ILE A 12 -5.43 -0.93 -10.22
C ILE A 12 -4.89 -1.46 -11.55
N ILE A 13 -5.56 -2.43 -12.13
CA ILE A 13 -5.07 -3.02 -13.39
C ILE A 13 -5.01 -1.96 -14.48
N ASN A 14 -6.05 -1.12 -14.57
CA ASN A 14 -6.06 -0.04 -15.55
C ASN A 14 -4.97 0.98 -15.25
N TYR A 15 -4.79 1.31 -13.97
CA TYR A 15 -3.74 2.24 -13.58
C TYR A 15 -2.36 1.74 -14.00
N LEU A 16 -2.08 0.45 -13.78
CA LEU A 16 -0.78 -0.14 -14.09
C LEU A 16 -0.51 -0.20 -15.59
N SER A 17 -1.56 -0.22 -16.41
CA SER A 17 -1.34 -0.23 -17.85
C SER A 17 -0.67 1.06 -18.34
N ASN A 18 -0.81 2.14 -17.56
CA ASN A 18 -0.23 3.44 -17.88
C ASN A 18 0.89 3.84 -16.92
N ASN A 19 1.21 3.00 -15.93
CA ASN A 19 2.19 3.32 -14.90
C ASN A 19 3.01 2.08 -14.59
N LYS A 20 3.96 1.79 -15.46
CA LYS A 20 4.72 0.54 -15.40
C LYS A 20 5.80 0.51 -14.32
N GLU A 21 6.14 1.68 -13.78
CA GLU A 21 7.21 1.77 -12.78
C GLU A 21 6.64 1.83 -11.36
N ALA A 22 5.63 1.02 -11.08
CA ALA A 22 4.95 1.02 -9.79
C ALA A 22 5.50 -0.07 -8.88
N VAL A 23 5.54 0.24 -7.58
CA VAL A 23 5.95 -0.67 -6.51
C VAL A 23 4.82 -0.68 -5.49
N LEU A 24 4.54 -1.84 -4.91
CA LEU A 24 3.48 -1.97 -3.89
C LEU A 24 4.10 -2.19 -2.52
N ILE A 25 3.64 -1.42 -1.53
CA ILE A 25 4.05 -1.62 -0.14
C ILE A 25 2.80 -1.83 0.71
N ASP A 26 2.75 -2.99 1.36
CA ASP A 26 1.69 -3.33 2.30
C ASP A 26 2.16 -2.91 3.69
N VAL A 27 1.40 -1.99 4.31
CA VAL A 27 1.80 -1.41 5.60
C VAL A 27 0.98 -1.95 6.76
N ARG A 28 0.29 -3.08 6.56
CA ARG A 28 -0.47 -3.73 7.62
C ARG A 28 0.48 -4.36 8.65
N THR A 29 -0.10 -5.01 9.66
CA THR A 29 0.69 -5.70 10.66
C THR A 29 1.06 -7.11 10.20
N LYS A 30 2.10 -7.67 10.83
CA LYS A 30 2.51 -9.03 10.56
C LYS A 30 1.37 -10.03 10.80
N GLU A 31 0.59 -9.79 11.86
CA GLU A 31 -0.54 -10.65 12.18
C GLU A 31 -1.57 -10.67 11.05
N GLU A 32 -1.83 -9.50 10.44
CA GLU A 32 -2.76 -9.45 9.31
C GLU A 32 -2.23 -10.22 8.12
N TRP A 33 -0.93 -10.13 7.85
CA TRP A 33 -0.34 -10.88 6.74
C TRP A 33 -0.48 -12.38 6.95
N GLU A 34 -0.31 -12.83 8.18
CA GLU A 34 -0.33 -14.26 8.49
C GLU A 34 -1.75 -14.84 8.56
N THR A 35 -2.71 -14.05 9.03
CA THR A 35 -4.06 -14.58 9.26
C THR A 35 -5.05 -14.25 8.16
N ILE A 36 -4.86 -13.11 7.46
CA ILE A 36 -5.81 -12.65 6.45
C ILE A 36 -5.31 -12.96 5.03
N GLY A 37 -4.01 -13.03 4.84
CA GLY A 37 -3.42 -13.18 3.52
C GLY A 37 -2.73 -11.89 3.06
N LYS A 38 -2.11 -11.95 1.90
CA LYS A 38 -1.29 -10.85 1.39
C LYS A 38 -1.62 -10.56 -0.07
N PRO A 39 -1.53 -9.29 -0.49
CA PRO A 39 -1.65 -8.98 -1.91
C PRO A 39 -0.40 -9.49 -2.64
N ASN A 40 -0.61 -10.05 -3.81
CA ASN A 40 0.48 -10.50 -4.66
C ASN A 40 0.64 -9.53 -5.82
N GLY A 41 1.25 -8.38 -5.54
CA GLY A 41 1.46 -7.36 -6.56
C GLY A 41 2.42 -7.80 -7.65
N GLU A 42 3.31 -8.75 -7.33
CA GLU A 42 4.27 -9.23 -8.31
C GLU A 42 3.61 -9.92 -9.47
N GLU A 43 2.49 -10.57 -9.24
CA GLU A 43 1.73 -11.17 -10.32
C GLU A 43 1.15 -10.12 -11.26
N LEU A 44 1.04 -8.88 -10.79
CA LEU A 44 0.60 -7.75 -11.60
C LEU A 44 1.77 -6.93 -12.14
N GLY A 45 3.00 -7.38 -11.91
CA GLY A 45 4.18 -6.66 -12.38
C GLY A 45 4.75 -5.64 -11.39
N MET A 46 4.25 -5.60 -10.16
CA MET A 46 4.76 -4.69 -9.16
C MET A 46 5.62 -5.44 -8.13
N PRO A 47 6.89 -5.07 -7.95
CA PRO A 47 7.61 -5.55 -6.77
C PRO A 47 6.81 -5.22 -5.52
N THR A 48 6.68 -6.18 -4.61
CA THR A 48 5.81 -6.03 -3.45
C THR A 48 6.62 -6.21 -2.17
N PHE A 49 6.48 -5.25 -1.26
CA PHE A 49 7.21 -5.23 0.01
C PHE A 49 6.23 -5.09 1.17
N PHE A 50 6.69 -5.50 2.34
CA PHE A 50 5.86 -5.53 3.55
C PHE A 50 6.58 -4.82 4.67
N ILE A 51 6.09 -3.62 5.04
CA ILE A 51 6.65 -2.83 6.13
C ILE A 51 5.48 -2.27 6.93
N SER A 52 5.37 -2.67 8.20
CA SER A 52 4.27 -2.19 9.04
C SER A 52 4.41 -0.71 9.34
N TYR A 53 3.34 0.05 9.13
CA TYR A 53 3.28 1.44 9.57
C TYR A 53 2.98 1.50 11.08
N GLN A 54 2.12 0.59 11.56
CA GLN A 54 1.83 0.41 12.98
C GLN A 54 2.07 -1.04 13.34
N ILE A 55 2.49 -1.30 14.57
CA ILE A 55 2.82 -2.65 15.00
C ILE A 55 2.07 -3.02 16.28
N GLY A 56 1.88 -4.32 16.48
CA GLY A 56 1.28 -4.87 17.68
C GLY A 56 -0.24 -4.72 17.72
N LYS A 57 -0.85 -5.32 18.73
CA LYS A 57 -2.30 -5.27 18.89
C LYS A 57 -2.80 -3.85 19.12
N GLU A 58 -1.98 -3.03 19.75
CA GLU A 58 -2.37 -1.67 20.08
C GLU A 58 -2.11 -0.69 18.95
N ARG A 59 -1.59 -1.19 17.83
CA ARG A 59 -1.35 -0.38 16.63
C ARG A 59 -0.48 0.84 16.93
N VAL A 60 0.64 0.61 17.61
CA VAL A 60 1.60 1.67 17.91
C VAL A 60 2.42 1.97 16.67
N LEU A 61 2.70 3.25 16.42
CA LEU A 61 3.49 3.65 15.27
C LEU A 61 4.83 2.95 15.25
N ASN A 62 5.21 2.41 14.09
CA ASN A 62 6.50 1.76 13.91
C ASN A 62 7.56 2.84 13.72
N LYS A 63 8.38 3.06 14.74
CA LYS A 63 9.40 4.11 14.72
C LYS A 63 10.49 3.84 13.70
N GLU A 64 10.63 2.61 13.23
CA GLU A 64 11.63 2.23 12.23
C GLU A 64 11.09 2.26 10.81
N PHE A 65 9.87 2.77 10.61
CA PHE A 65 9.23 2.73 9.29
C PHE A 65 10.10 3.41 8.22
N ASP A 66 10.59 4.62 8.52
CA ASP A 66 11.41 5.37 7.56
C ASP A 66 12.70 4.62 7.22
N LYS A 67 13.31 4.04 8.24
CA LYS A 67 14.56 3.31 8.07
C LYS A 67 14.34 2.04 7.25
N GLU A 68 13.28 1.30 7.56
CA GLU A 68 12.95 0.09 6.83
C GLU A 68 12.64 0.42 5.37
N PHE A 69 11.93 1.51 5.14
CA PHE A 69 11.67 1.95 3.78
C PHE A 69 12.97 2.29 3.05
N SER A 70 13.85 3.06 3.70
CA SER A 70 15.11 3.46 3.07
C SER A 70 15.98 2.25 2.70
N ASN A 71 15.91 1.20 3.51
CA ASN A 71 16.70 -0.01 3.26
C ASN A 71 16.23 -0.77 2.03
N LEU A 72 15.04 -0.48 1.51
CA LEU A 72 14.57 -1.12 0.28
C LEU A 72 15.27 -0.59 -0.97
N ASN A 73 15.90 0.57 -0.87
CA ASN A 73 16.64 1.20 -1.97
C ASN A 73 15.80 1.37 -3.23
N ILE A 74 14.55 1.80 -3.04
CA ILE A 74 13.66 2.06 -4.18
C ILE A 74 14.04 3.38 -4.82
N SER A 75 14.17 3.39 -6.15
CA SER A 75 14.51 4.60 -6.87
C SER A 75 13.38 5.63 -6.77
N PRO A 76 13.69 6.92 -6.56
CA PRO A 76 12.66 7.96 -6.57
C PRO A 76 11.90 8.10 -7.90
N SER A 77 12.40 7.48 -8.97
CA SER A 77 11.68 7.47 -10.23
C SER A 77 10.48 6.53 -10.23
N LYS A 78 10.38 5.66 -9.24
CA LYS A 78 9.24 4.73 -9.12
C LYS A 78 8.07 5.41 -8.44
N THR A 79 6.87 4.96 -8.77
CA THR A 79 5.65 5.35 -8.07
C THR A 79 5.35 4.28 -7.04
N ILE A 80 5.06 4.69 -5.81
CA ILE A 80 4.84 3.74 -4.73
C ILE A 80 3.38 3.72 -4.33
N LEU A 81 2.76 2.55 -4.45
CA LEU A 81 1.38 2.34 -4.05
C LEU A 81 1.38 1.73 -2.65
N PHE A 82 0.59 2.31 -1.75
CA PHE A 82 0.49 1.83 -0.37
C PHE A 82 -0.87 1.20 -0.13
N ILE A 83 -0.89 0.06 0.56
CA ILE A 83 -2.13 -0.65 0.86
C ILE A 83 -2.13 -1.01 2.35
N CYS A 84 -3.31 -0.88 2.98
CA CYS A 84 -3.53 -1.40 4.33
C CYS A 84 -4.87 -2.12 4.33
N ARG A 85 -5.53 -2.23 5.48
CA ARG A 85 -6.79 -2.97 5.55
C ARG A 85 -7.92 -2.24 4.83
N SER A 86 -8.08 -0.95 5.12
CA SER A 86 -9.23 -0.18 4.60
C SER A 86 -8.83 1.14 3.95
N GLY A 87 -7.55 1.54 4.03
CA GLY A 87 -7.07 2.73 3.33
C GLY A 87 -6.59 3.88 4.21
N ILE A 88 -6.68 3.76 5.53
CA ILE A 88 -6.32 4.86 6.45
C ILE A 88 -4.84 4.86 6.79
N ARG A 89 -4.31 3.74 7.26
CA ARG A 89 -2.88 3.64 7.61
C ARG A 89 -2.00 3.89 6.39
N SER A 90 -2.44 3.36 5.24
CA SER A 90 -1.69 3.50 4.01
C SER A 90 -1.69 4.94 3.51
N LEU A 91 -2.76 5.70 3.75
CA LEU A 91 -2.76 7.11 3.40
C LEU A 91 -1.70 7.86 4.20
N HIS A 92 -1.64 7.60 5.50
CA HIS A 92 -0.64 8.25 6.35
C HIS A 92 0.79 7.86 5.92
N ALA A 93 1.00 6.58 5.61
CA ALA A 93 2.30 6.12 5.13
C ALA A 93 2.68 6.81 3.83
N ALA A 94 1.71 6.94 2.91
CA ALA A 94 1.95 7.62 1.64
C ALA A 94 2.35 9.07 1.85
N GLU A 95 1.72 9.75 2.82
CA GLU A 95 2.06 11.13 3.13
C GLU A 95 3.48 11.26 3.65
N VAL A 96 3.88 10.35 4.55
CA VAL A 96 5.23 10.36 5.11
C VAL A 96 6.27 10.18 4.00
N ILE A 97 6.07 9.19 3.15
CA ILE A 97 7.05 8.87 2.12
C ILE A 97 7.06 9.93 1.01
N SER A 98 5.92 10.56 0.73
CA SER A 98 5.90 11.63 -0.28
C SER A 98 6.80 12.79 0.13
N ARG A 99 6.96 13.03 1.43
CA ARG A 99 7.85 14.11 1.91
C ARG A 99 9.32 13.81 1.65
N LEU A 100 9.65 12.56 1.36
CA LEU A 100 11.01 12.16 1.01
C LEU A 100 11.30 12.30 -0.49
N GLY A 101 10.33 12.80 -1.26
CA GLY A 101 10.54 13.04 -2.69
C GLY A 101 10.00 11.97 -3.61
N TYR A 102 9.25 11.01 -3.07
CA TYR A 102 8.66 9.95 -3.89
C TYR A 102 7.25 10.31 -4.32
N GLU A 103 6.87 9.83 -5.49
CA GLU A 103 5.47 9.89 -5.90
C GLU A 103 4.73 8.73 -5.28
N THR A 104 3.68 9.02 -4.51
CA THR A 104 2.98 7.99 -3.74
C THR A 104 1.49 8.00 -4.06
N VAL A 105 0.89 6.81 -3.96
CA VAL A 105 -0.53 6.58 -4.23
C VAL A 105 -1.09 5.75 -3.08
N ASN A 106 -2.29 6.08 -2.62
CA ASN A 106 -2.98 5.28 -1.63
C ASN A 106 -4.05 4.44 -2.32
N ILE A 107 -4.14 3.16 -1.97
CA ILE A 107 -5.16 2.28 -2.50
C ILE A 107 -6.41 2.38 -1.63
N LEU A 108 -7.45 3.01 -2.17
CA LEU A 108 -8.72 3.15 -1.48
C LEU A 108 -9.35 1.78 -1.25
N GLY A 109 -9.95 1.62 -0.09
CA GLY A 109 -10.58 0.35 0.27
C GLY A 109 -9.60 -0.69 0.76
N GLY A 110 -8.32 -0.52 0.50
CA GLY A 110 -7.27 -1.41 1.00
C GLY A 110 -7.46 -2.86 0.59
N PHE A 111 -7.03 -3.76 1.46
CA PHE A 111 -7.07 -5.19 1.19
C PHE A 111 -8.46 -5.78 1.46
N GLU A 112 -9.18 -5.27 2.47
CA GLU A 112 -10.45 -5.85 2.91
C GLU A 112 -11.68 -4.98 2.65
N GLY A 113 -11.50 -3.80 2.08
CA GLY A 113 -12.60 -2.91 1.80
C GLY A 113 -12.83 -1.87 2.89
N SER A 114 -13.61 -0.86 2.58
CA SER A 114 -13.92 0.23 3.50
C SER A 114 -15.40 0.57 3.43
N ALA A 115 -16.09 0.43 4.57
CA ALA A 115 -17.47 0.84 4.67
C ALA A 115 -17.58 2.36 4.56
N ALA A 116 -16.57 3.09 5.03
CA ALA A 116 -16.59 4.54 5.04
C ALA A 116 -16.53 5.12 3.62
N SER A 117 -15.71 4.55 2.75
CA SER A 117 -15.59 5.04 1.38
C SER A 117 -16.49 4.29 0.40
N GLY A 118 -17.01 3.13 0.81
CA GLY A 118 -17.83 2.31 -0.06
C GLY A 118 -17.04 1.48 -1.06
N ASP A 119 -15.73 1.45 -0.96
CA ASP A 119 -14.89 0.71 -1.91
C ASP A 119 -14.67 -0.72 -1.46
N ALA A 120 -14.81 -1.66 -2.39
CA ALA A 120 -14.45 -3.04 -2.14
C ALA A 120 -12.93 -3.16 -2.08
N GLY A 121 -12.45 -4.17 -1.35
CA GLY A 121 -11.01 -4.35 -1.17
C GLY A 121 -10.37 -5.12 -2.31
N TRP A 122 -9.05 -5.15 -2.23
CA TRP A 122 -8.21 -5.89 -3.17
C TRP A 122 -8.70 -7.33 -3.35
N LYS A 123 -8.94 -7.98 -2.22
CA LYS A 123 -9.34 -9.38 -2.20
C LYS A 123 -10.72 -9.57 -2.83
N GLU A 124 -11.66 -8.70 -2.49
CA GLU A 124 -13.02 -8.79 -3.03
C GLU A 124 -13.08 -8.54 -4.53
N ASN A 125 -12.17 -7.73 -5.04
CA ASN A 125 -12.10 -7.43 -6.47
C ASN A 125 -11.37 -8.50 -7.25
N GLY A 126 -10.99 -9.60 -6.59
CA GLY A 126 -10.38 -10.73 -7.29
C GLY A 126 -8.93 -10.51 -7.72
N LEU A 127 -8.26 -9.52 -7.14
CA LEU A 127 -6.86 -9.29 -7.47
C LEU A 127 -5.97 -10.36 -6.81
N PRO A 128 -4.76 -10.62 -7.35
CA PRO A 128 -3.94 -11.74 -6.87
C PRO A 128 -3.57 -11.63 -5.40
N CYS A 129 -3.66 -12.75 -4.69
CA CYS A 129 -3.31 -12.86 -3.27
C CYS A 129 -2.46 -14.09 -3.03
N THR A 130 -1.70 -14.06 -1.93
CA THR A 130 -0.97 -15.23 -1.46
C THR A 130 -1.33 -15.57 -0.02
#